data_eb7134abb8aba680252f59455b2ac286
#
_entry.id   eb7134abb8aba680252f59455b2ac286
#
_cell.length_a   1.000
_cell.length_b   1.000
_cell.length_c   1.000
_cell.angle_alpha   90.00
_cell.angle_beta   90.00
_cell.angle_gamma   90.00
#
_symmetry.space_group_name_H-M   'P 1'
#
loop_
_entity.id
_entity.type
_entity.pdbx_description
1 polymer ?
#
loop_
_entity_poly.entity_id
_entity_poly.type
_entity_poly.pdbx_seq_one_letter_code
_entity_poly.pdbx_strand_id
1 'polypeptide(L)'
;MTYVMVTGPMGAGKSTFMRSLPKPWGNFVVPDNVPDMLLDHACELNDFMFYEIDAPTATGKVWINWLKVANVQIVVGNGLNEPDNHFVKLWDYLIQNTPNTDRIIVLNRVNRIGEKWVNYSDEKILCVGMGETIDEETAVASENDILAVITHLKEKYE
;
A
#
# COMPACT_ATOMS: atom_id res chain seq x y z
N MET A 1 14.67 -7.76 7.34
CA MET A 1 13.24 -7.39 7.31
C MET A 1 13.03 -6.24 6.33
N THR A 2 12.17 -6.42 5.37
CA THR A 2 11.82 -5.39 4.39
C THR A 2 10.50 -4.74 4.82
N TYR A 3 10.52 -3.44 5.00
CA TYR A 3 9.35 -2.69 5.44
C TYR A 3 8.57 -2.20 4.22
N VAL A 4 7.31 -2.63 4.13
CA VAL A 4 6.40 -2.32 3.02
C VAL A 4 5.28 -1.43 3.54
N MET A 5 5.35 -0.16 3.23
CA MET A 5 4.30 0.79 3.59
C MET A 5 3.14 0.69 2.60
N VAL A 6 1.93 0.56 3.11
CA VAL A 6 0.71 0.58 2.31
C VAL A 6 -0.04 1.86 2.62
N THR A 7 -0.20 2.71 1.63
CA THR A 7 -0.90 3.99 1.77
C THR A 7 -1.77 4.24 0.54
N GLY A 8 -2.52 5.30 0.57
CA GLY A 8 -3.42 5.69 -0.52
C GLY A 8 -4.47 6.66 -0.01
N PRO A 9 -5.20 7.33 -0.91
CA PRO A 9 -6.27 8.22 -0.49
C PRO A 9 -7.41 7.47 0.20
N MET A 10 -8.22 8.20 0.97
CA MET A 10 -9.39 7.64 1.63
C MET A 10 -10.30 6.94 0.60
N GLY A 11 -10.75 5.74 0.93
CA GLY A 11 -11.63 4.96 0.06
C GLY A 11 -10.95 4.23 -1.09
N ALA A 12 -9.62 4.30 -1.19
CA ALA A 12 -8.88 3.59 -2.26
C ALA A 12 -8.80 2.09 -2.07
N GLY A 13 -9.03 1.59 -0.84
CA GLY A 13 -8.99 0.16 -0.56
C GLY A 13 -7.74 -0.32 0.17
N LYS A 14 -7.07 0.54 0.92
CA LYS A 14 -5.90 0.18 1.74
C LYS A 14 -6.22 -0.96 2.71
N SER A 15 -7.30 -0.80 3.47
CA SER A 15 -7.72 -1.81 4.46
C SER A 15 -8.14 -3.11 3.80
N THR A 16 -8.79 -3.03 2.64
CA THR A 16 -9.13 -4.21 1.84
C THR A 16 -7.86 -4.95 1.41
N PHE A 17 -6.85 -4.22 0.95
CA PHE A 17 -5.56 -4.82 0.60
C PHE A 17 -4.94 -5.51 1.82
N MET A 18 -4.87 -4.83 2.95
CA MET A 18 -4.27 -5.38 4.17
C MET A 18 -5.00 -6.64 4.66
N ARG A 19 -6.35 -6.62 4.65
CA ARG A 19 -7.15 -7.80 5.05
C ARG A 19 -6.97 -8.98 4.11
N SER A 20 -6.54 -8.75 2.90
CA SER A 20 -6.38 -9.78 1.87
C SER A 20 -5.02 -10.48 1.94
N LEU A 21 -4.10 -9.98 2.76
CA LEU A 21 -2.83 -10.64 2.98
C LEU A 21 -3.04 -12.00 3.66
N PRO A 22 -2.17 -12.99 3.35
CA PRO A 22 -2.42 -14.37 3.80
C PRO A 22 -2.23 -14.63 5.29
N LYS A 23 -1.85 -13.63 6.05
CA LYS A 23 -1.73 -13.73 7.52
C LYS A 23 -2.59 -12.69 8.21
N PRO A 24 -3.12 -13.01 9.40
CA PRO A 24 -3.81 -12.02 10.21
C PRO A 24 -2.92 -10.82 10.50
N TRP A 25 -3.51 -9.67 10.44
CA TRP A 25 -2.89 -8.40 10.82
C TRP A 25 -3.28 -8.03 12.25
N GLY A 26 -2.48 -7.19 12.86
CA GLY A 26 -2.68 -6.78 14.25
C GLY A 26 -1.73 -5.69 14.66
N ASN A 27 -1.66 -5.44 15.95
CA ASN A 27 -0.79 -4.44 16.50
C ASN A 27 0.67 -4.87 16.40
N PHE A 28 1.53 -3.93 16.07
CA PHE A 28 2.96 -4.19 15.89
C PHE A 28 3.81 -3.22 16.70
N VAL A 29 4.90 -3.76 17.23
CA VAL A 29 5.93 -2.94 17.85
C VAL A 29 6.78 -2.30 16.77
N VAL A 30 7.01 -1.02 16.89
CA VAL A 30 7.76 -0.22 15.91
C VAL A 30 9.25 -0.57 15.89
N PRO A 31 9.93 -0.33 14.76
CA PRO A 31 11.40 -0.44 14.70
C PRO A 31 12.09 0.53 15.68
N ASP A 32 13.32 0.20 16.08
CA ASP A 32 14.09 0.98 17.06
C ASP A 32 14.33 2.43 16.65
N ASN A 33 14.38 2.70 15.36
CA ASN A 33 14.63 4.04 14.83
C ASN A 33 13.36 4.91 14.68
N VAL A 34 12.22 4.39 15.10
CA VAL A 34 10.94 5.09 15.07
C VAL A 34 10.42 5.19 16.51
N PRO A 35 9.96 6.36 16.97
CA PRO A 35 9.44 6.51 18.32
C PRO A 35 8.31 5.54 18.64
N ASP A 36 8.19 5.16 19.90
CA ASP A 36 7.21 4.19 20.41
C ASP A 36 5.81 4.41 19.86
N MET A 37 5.44 3.57 18.90
CA MET A 37 4.12 3.56 18.30
C MET A 37 3.68 2.14 18.02
N LEU A 38 2.42 1.88 18.26
CA LEU A 38 1.77 0.68 17.79
C LEU A 38 1.11 0.97 16.46
N LEU A 39 1.30 0.08 15.51
CA LEU A 39 0.58 0.11 14.26
C LEU A 39 -0.65 -0.78 14.40
N ASP A 40 -1.83 -0.21 14.22
CA ASP A 40 -3.09 -0.96 14.33
C ASP A 40 -3.25 -1.98 13.20
N HIS A 41 -2.68 -1.67 12.04
CA HIS A 41 -2.81 -2.48 10.86
C HIS A 41 -1.45 -2.84 10.29
N ALA A 42 -0.88 -3.93 10.77
CA ALA A 42 0.38 -4.44 10.27
C ALA A 42 0.35 -5.97 10.14
N CYS A 43 1.11 -6.49 9.22
CA CYS A 43 1.19 -7.91 8.94
C CYS A 43 2.64 -8.30 8.65
N GLU A 44 3.16 -9.25 9.41
CA GLU A 44 4.46 -9.84 9.14
C GLU A 44 4.28 -11.09 8.29
N LEU A 45 4.88 -11.09 7.13
CA LEU A 45 4.82 -12.20 6.18
C LEU A 45 6.23 -12.51 5.70
N ASN A 46 6.79 -13.62 6.19
CA ASN A 46 8.18 -14.00 5.92
C ASN A 46 9.14 -12.86 6.33
N ASP A 47 9.92 -12.34 5.38
CA ASP A 47 10.86 -11.25 5.63
C ASP A 47 10.27 -9.87 5.36
N PHE A 48 8.97 -9.77 5.20
CA PHE A 48 8.27 -8.52 4.93
C PHE A 48 7.41 -8.10 6.11
N MET A 49 7.46 -6.81 6.43
CA MET A 49 6.55 -6.17 7.35
C MET A 49 5.66 -5.21 6.55
N PHE A 50 4.41 -5.58 6.34
CA PHE A 50 3.41 -4.70 5.74
C PHE A 50 2.76 -3.85 6.82
N TYR A 51 2.66 -2.57 6.61
CA TYR A 51 1.95 -1.68 7.53
C TYR A 51 1.15 -0.62 6.78
N GLU A 52 -0.04 -0.34 7.30
CA GLU A 52 -0.96 0.65 6.71
C GLU A 52 -0.74 2.01 7.36
N ILE A 53 -0.57 3.04 6.53
CA ILE A 53 -0.51 4.43 6.96
C ILE A 53 -1.56 5.22 6.21
N ASP A 54 -2.40 5.93 6.94
CA ASP A 54 -3.36 6.83 6.34
C ASP A 54 -2.66 7.96 5.61
N ALA A 55 -3.30 8.45 4.54
CA ALA A 55 -2.78 9.58 3.77
C ALA A 55 -2.61 10.83 4.66
N PRO A 56 -1.75 11.77 4.26
CA PRO A 56 -1.12 12.77 5.13
C PRO A 56 -2.02 13.89 5.68
N THR A 57 -3.22 13.60 6.06
CA THR A 57 -3.93 14.42 7.04
C THR A 57 -3.31 14.26 8.43
N ALA A 58 -2.56 13.18 8.63
CA ALA A 58 -1.70 13.01 9.78
C ALA A 58 -0.43 13.83 9.56
N THR A 59 -0.54 15.12 9.75
CA THR A 59 0.62 16.00 9.73
C THR A 59 1.40 15.78 11.01
N GLY A 60 2.61 15.28 10.91
CA GLY A 60 3.45 15.19 12.07
C GLY A 60 4.71 14.41 11.82
N LYS A 61 5.67 14.58 12.70
CA LYS A 61 6.96 13.89 12.68
C LYS A 61 6.80 12.38 12.65
N VAL A 62 5.73 11.89 13.22
CA VAL A 62 5.42 10.46 13.32
C VAL A 62 5.17 9.86 11.94
N TRP A 63 4.33 10.50 11.14
CA TRP A 63 4.02 10.03 9.80
C TRP A 63 5.26 10.03 8.90
N ILE A 64 6.06 11.10 9.00
CA ILE A 64 7.32 11.22 8.25
C ILE A 64 8.30 10.12 8.64
N ASN A 65 8.39 9.76 9.92
CA ASN A 65 9.27 8.70 10.37
C ASN A 65 8.86 7.35 9.76
N TRP A 66 7.58 7.04 9.74
CA TRP A 66 7.06 5.82 9.11
C TRP A 66 7.31 5.81 7.60
N LEU A 67 7.18 6.97 6.97
CA LEU A 67 7.46 7.14 5.54
C LEU A 67 8.93 6.82 5.23
N LYS A 68 9.85 7.31 6.06
CA LYS A 68 11.29 7.13 5.86
C LYS A 68 11.78 5.73 6.19
N VAL A 69 11.10 5.00 7.05
CA VAL A 69 11.44 3.62 7.41
C VAL A 69 11.16 2.66 6.25
N ALA A 70 10.19 2.96 5.40
CA ALA A 70 9.78 2.07 4.32
C ALA A 70 10.90 1.81 3.32
N ASN A 71 11.12 0.54 3.02
CA ASN A 71 11.96 0.13 1.90
C ASN A 71 11.21 0.22 0.58
N VAL A 72 9.90 -0.01 0.63
CA VAL A 72 9.02 0.11 -0.54
C VAL A 72 7.68 0.68 -0.10
N GLN A 73 7.10 1.51 -0.95
CA GLN A 73 5.80 2.12 -0.74
C GLN A 73 4.81 1.54 -1.74
N ILE A 74 3.75 0.93 -1.25
CA ILE A 74 2.59 0.53 -2.05
C ILE A 74 1.57 1.66 -1.93
N VAL A 75 1.25 2.30 -3.04
CA VAL A 75 0.25 3.36 -3.08
C VAL A 75 -0.99 2.80 -3.76
N VAL A 76 -2.05 2.63 -2.99
CA VAL A 76 -3.29 2.03 -3.46
C VAL A 76 -4.17 3.11 -4.10
N GLY A 77 -4.60 2.85 -5.32
CA GLY A 77 -5.54 3.68 -6.04
C GLY A 77 -6.83 2.93 -6.36
N ASN A 78 -7.93 3.66 -6.53
CA ASN A 78 -9.18 3.09 -6.99
C ASN A 78 -9.12 2.92 -8.51
N GLY A 79 -8.97 1.68 -8.97
CA GLY A 79 -8.83 1.38 -10.40
C GLY A 79 -10.09 1.63 -11.22
N LEU A 80 -11.26 1.77 -10.60
CA LEU A 80 -12.50 2.09 -11.30
C LEU A 80 -12.55 3.53 -11.79
N ASN A 81 -11.74 4.40 -11.20
CA ASN A 81 -11.67 5.81 -11.54
C ASN A 81 -10.30 6.15 -12.09
N GLU A 82 -10.18 7.28 -12.75
CA GLU A 82 -8.88 7.85 -13.10
C GLU A 82 -8.18 8.42 -11.84
N PRO A 83 -6.86 8.67 -11.90
CA PRO A 83 -6.18 9.31 -10.77
C PRO A 83 -6.85 10.63 -10.39
N ASP A 84 -7.30 10.75 -9.15
CA ASP A 84 -7.95 11.97 -8.67
C ASP A 84 -6.93 12.89 -7.99
N ASN A 85 -7.40 14.08 -7.58
CA ASN A 85 -6.54 15.06 -6.93
C ASN A 85 -5.93 14.56 -5.62
N HIS A 86 -6.64 13.73 -4.87
CA HIS A 86 -6.13 13.19 -3.62
C HIS A 86 -4.98 12.21 -3.87
N PHE A 87 -5.10 11.38 -4.89
CA PHE A 87 -4.02 10.48 -5.30
C PHE A 87 -2.80 11.27 -5.78
N VAL A 88 -3.02 12.24 -6.67
CA VAL A 88 -1.94 13.07 -7.24
C VAL A 88 -1.18 13.80 -6.14
N LYS A 89 -1.87 14.42 -5.20
CA LYS A 89 -1.23 15.13 -4.08
C LYS A 89 -0.41 14.19 -3.19
N LEU A 90 -0.96 13.03 -2.88
CA LEU A 90 -0.24 12.03 -2.10
C LEU A 90 1.01 11.54 -2.83
N TRP A 91 0.88 11.21 -4.11
CA TRP A 91 1.96 10.76 -4.96
C TRP A 91 3.10 11.80 -5.01
N ASP A 92 2.75 13.06 -5.26
CA ASP A 92 3.73 14.14 -5.30
C ASP A 92 4.43 14.31 -3.95
N TYR A 93 3.69 14.21 -2.86
CA TYR A 93 4.24 14.28 -1.51
C TYR A 93 5.26 13.17 -1.25
N LEU A 94 4.95 11.95 -1.64
CA LEU A 94 5.85 10.81 -1.49
C LEU A 94 7.14 10.98 -2.29
N ILE A 95 7.03 11.45 -3.53
CA ILE A 95 8.20 11.70 -4.37
C ILE A 95 9.08 12.81 -3.77
N GLN A 96 8.49 13.88 -3.27
CA GLN A 96 9.24 14.99 -2.68
C GLN A 96 9.99 14.60 -1.41
N ASN A 97 9.36 13.80 -0.56
CA ASN A 97 9.93 13.46 0.75
C ASN A 97 10.78 12.19 0.75
N THR A 98 10.55 11.28 -0.19
CA THR A 98 11.29 10.02 -0.30
C THR A 98 11.60 9.71 -1.75
N PRO A 99 12.41 10.54 -2.45
CA PRO A 99 12.63 10.39 -3.88
C PRO A 99 13.33 9.10 -4.27
N ASN A 100 14.11 8.52 -3.36
CA ASN A 100 14.91 7.32 -3.61
C ASN A 100 14.25 6.02 -3.11
N THR A 101 13.07 6.11 -2.54
CA THR A 101 12.34 4.94 -2.08
C THR A 101 11.57 4.31 -3.25
N ASP A 102 11.63 3.00 -3.37
CA ASP A 102 10.86 2.29 -4.38
C ASP A 102 9.36 2.42 -4.14
N ARG A 103 8.61 2.57 -5.22
CA ARG A 103 7.15 2.69 -5.17
C ARG A 103 6.49 1.75 -6.15
N ILE A 104 5.30 1.29 -5.77
CA ILE A 104 4.43 0.48 -6.60
C ILE A 104 3.03 1.07 -6.50
N ILE A 105 2.35 1.23 -7.62
CA ILE A 105 0.94 1.56 -7.62
C ILE A 105 0.15 0.25 -7.66
N VAL A 106 -0.77 0.09 -6.71
CA VAL A 106 -1.70 -1.04 -6.70
C VAL A 106 -3.10 -0.49 -6.96
N LEU A 107 -3.68 -0.87 -8.09
CA LEU A 107 -5.03 -0.48 -8.45
C LEU A 107 -6.02 -1.51 -7.93
N ASN A 108 -6.86 -1.09 -6.99
CA ASN A 108 -7.89 -1.94 -6.40
C ASN A 108 -9.14 -1.99 -7.27
N ARG A 109 -9.90 -3.06 -7.15
CA ARG A 109 -11.21 -3.29 -7.79
C ARG A 109 -11.17 -3.56 -9.30
N VAL A 110 -10.00 -3.72 -9.89
CA VAL A 110 -9.85 -3.97 -11.33
C VAL A 110 -8.86 -5.09 -11.58
N ASN A 111 -9.01 -5.76 -12.72
CA ASN A 111 -8.09 -6.81 -13.16
C ASN A 111 -7.20 -6.37 -14.33
N ARG A 112 -7.33 -5.13 -14.76
CA ARG A 112 -6.48 -4.54 -15.80
C ARG A 112 -6.32 -3.04 -15.58
N ILE A 113 -5.21 -2.49 -16.07
CA ILE A 113 -4.86 -1.08 -15.90
C ILE A 113 -5.68 -0.23 -16.88
N GLY A 114 -6.41 0.75 -16.36
CA GLY A 114 -7.13 1.71 -17.17
C GLY A 114 -6.19 2.66 -17.90
N GLU A 115 -6.66 3.22 -19.01
CA GLU A 115 -5.86 4.10 -19.88
C GLU A 115 -5.22 5.27 -19.16
N LYS A 116 -5.93 5.92 -18.25
CA LYS A 116 -5.43 7.07 -17.50
C LYS A 116 -4.34 6.69 -16.50
N TRP A 117 -4.34 5.45 -16.03
CA TRP A 117 -3.32 4.96 -15.12
C TRP A 117 -2.06 4.50 -15.84
N VAL A 118 -2.18 3.91 -17.03
CA VAL A 118 -1.05 3.37 -17.81
C VAL A 118 0.03 4.43 -18.02
N ASN A 119 -0.37 5.66 -18.28
CA ASN A 119 0.55 6.76 -18.57
C ASN A 119 0.81 7.67 -17.38
N TYR A 120 0.34 7.30 -16.20
CA TYR A 120 0.44 8.15 -15.03
C TYR A 120 1.87 8.26 -14.49
N SER A 121 2.61 7.14 -14.47
CA SER A 121 3.94 7.08 -13.90
C SER A 121 4.75 5.95 -14.54
N ASP A 122 6.08 6.06 -14.48
CA ASP A 122 7.00 5.00 -14.89
C ASP A 122 7.11 3.88 -13.85
N GLU A 123 6.54 4.07 -12.67
CA GLU A 123 6.56 3.07 -11.61
C GLU A 123 5.72 1.84 -11.97
N LYS A 124 6.05 0.71 -11.34
CA LYS A 124 5.28 -0.53 -11.53
C LYS A 124 3.84 -0.35 -11.08
N ILE A 125 2.91 -0.77 -11.91
CA ILE A 125 1.48 -0.77 -11.60
C ILE A 125 0.98 -2.22 -11.62
N LEU A 126 0.36 -2.64 -10.53
CA LEU A 126 -0.26 -3.96 -10.39
C LEU A 126 -1.75 -3.80 -10.11
N CYS A 127 -2.54 -4.69 -10.68
CA CYS A 127 -3.99 -4.70 -10.46
C CYS A 127 -4.37 -5.75 -9.44
N VAL A 128 -5.29 -5.38 -8.56
CA VAL A 128 -5.84 -6.28 -7.55
C VAL A 128 -7.36 -6.24 -7.69
N GLY A 129 -7.90 -7.25 -8.35
CA GLY A 129 -9.34 -7.38 -8.55
C GLY A 129 -10.07 -7.70 -7.26
N MET A 130 -11.39 -7.64 -7.32
CA MET A 130 -12.23 -8.02 -6.20
C MET A 130 -12.26 -9.54 -6.05
N GLY A 131 -12.07 -10.01 -4.82
CA GLY A 131 -12.33 -11.39 -4.45
C GLY A 131 -13.80 -11.59 -4.11
N GLU A 132 -14.13 -12.79 -3.64
CA GLU A 132 -15.47 -13.07 -3.15
C GLU A 132 -15.77 -12.24 -1.91
N THR A 133 -16.87 -11.52 -1.94
CA THR A 133 -17.31 -10.70 -0.80
C THR A 133 -18.82 -10.69 -0.71
N ILE A 134 -19.32 -10.61 0.53
CA ILE A 134 -20.76 -10.52 0.80
C ILE A 134 -21.16 -9.05 1.00
N ASP A 135 -20.26 -8.23 1.55
CA ASP A 135 -20.50 -6.82 1.82
C ASP A 135 -19.19 -6.02 1.77
N GLU A 136 -19.29 -4.68 1.79
CA GLU A 136 -18.12 -3.79 1.71
C GLU A 136 -17.21 -3.89 2.92
N GLU A 137 -17.74 -4.17 4.10
CA GLU A 137 -16.95 -4.24 5.34
C GLU A 137 -16.05 -5.47 5.38
N THR A 138 -16.49 -6.54 4.71
CA THR A 138 -15.74 -7.80 4.62
C THR A 138 -15.08 -8.00 3.27
N ALA A 139 -15.10 -6.97 2.42
CA ALA A 139 -14.50 -7.03 1.10
C ALA A 139 -13.02 -7.43 1.15
N VAL A 140 -12.65 -8.36 0.32
CA VAL A 140 -11.27 -8.80 0.13
C VAL A 140 -10.89 -8.74 -1.33
N ALA A 141 -9.60 -8.61 -1.60
CA ALA A 141 -9.08 -8.67 -2.95
C ALA A 141 -8.93 -10.11 -3.43
N SER A 142 -8.81 -10.28 -4.74
CA SER A 142 -8.54 -11.58 -5.34
C SER A 142 -7.24 -12.17 -4.77
N GLU A 143 -7.34 -13.40 -4.27
CA GLU A 143 -6.19 -14.11 -3.67
C GLU A 143 -5.03 -14.22 -4.66
N ASN A 144 -5.31 -14.56 -5.91
CA ASN A 144 -4.28 -14.68 -6.94
C ASN A 144 -3.57 -13.37 -7.21
N ASP A 145 -4.31 -12.26 -7.20
CA ASP A 145 -3.75 -10.93 -7.43
C ASP A 145 -2.88 -10.47 -6.25
N ILE A 146 -3.30 -10.76 -5.03
CA ILE A 146 -2.50 -10.51 -3.83
C ILE A 146 -1.21 -11.31 -3.88
N LEU A 147 -1.28 -12.59 -4.24
CA LEU A 147 -0.09 -13.43 -4.39
C LEU A 147 0.86 -12.89 -5.46
N ALA A 148 0.33 -12.32 -6.54
CA ALA A 148 1.15 -11.68 -7.57
C ALA A 148 1.92 -10.47 -7.03
N VAL A 149 1.30 -9.66 -6.18
CA VAL A 149 1.98 -8.53 -5.51
C VAL A 149 3.10 -9.05 -4.62
N ILE A 150 2.82 -10.05 -3.80
CA ILE A 150 3.81 -10.66 -2.90
C ILE A 150 4.96 -11.26 -3.71
N THR A 151 4.67 -11.96 -4.79
CA THR A 151 5.69 -12.56 -5.67
C THR A 151 6.59 -11.48 -6.26
N HIS A 152 6.02 -10.36 -6.72
CA HIS A 152 6.79 -9.25 -7.24
C HIS A 152 7.77 -8.71 -6.18
N LEU A 153 7.31 -8.54 -4.95
CA LEU A 153 8.16 -8.08 -3.85
C LEU A 153 9.29 -9.09 -3.55
N LYS A 154 8.98 -10.37 -3.54
CA LYS A 154 9.97 -11.42 -3.30
C LYS A 154 11.04 -11.44 -4.39
N GLU A 155 10.67 -11.33 -5.63
CA GLU A 155 11.62 -11.30 -6.76
C GLU A 155 12.56 -10.10 -6.68
N LYS A 156 12.08 -8.98 -6.14
CA LYS A 156 12.87 -7.75 -6.08
C LYS A 156 13.73 -7.63 -4.82
N TYR A 157 13.26 -8.13 -3.68
CA TYR A 157 13.88 -7.89 -2.37
C TYR A 157 14.39 -9.14 -1.65
N GLU A 158 14.22 -10.31 -2.24
CA GLU A 158 14.80 -11.56 -1.72
C GLU A 158 15.96 -12.08 -2.55
#